data_8cca998e90f1fb25740847d992c2e421
#
_entry.id   8cca998e90f1fb25740847d992c2e421
#
_cell.length_a   1.000
_cell.length_b   1.000
_cell.length_c   1.000
_cell.angle_alpha   90.00
_cell.angle_beta   90.00
_cell.angle_gamma   90.00
#
_symmetry.space_group_name_H-M   'P 1'
#
loop_
_entity.id
_entity.type
_entity.pdbx_description
1 polymer ?
#
loop_
_entity_poly.entity_id
_entity_poly.type
_entity_poly.pdbx_seq_one_letter_code
_entity_poly.pdbx_strand_id
1 'polypeptide(L)'
;IASPGPGNYITMAKAVASAVSMAGIETVQKGSFIQAHGSSTPKNCVSEADIFDRVAQAFSIRDWPVTAVKSYLGHSLGPASGDQLIGCLGVFRYGILPGIKSVSHIAPQVNNARLTIPLQDCKLEEGQGQIAFINSKGFGGNNATGVVYSPKLTHQWLRKRYGETVFANYQQRNRQVRRQANAYDEAASQGELNVIYRFGQQGINEEDIKIDMNGITIPGFEKPITYATDKQYPDF
;
A
#
# COMPACT_ATOMS: atom_id res chain seq x y z
N ILE A 1 -7.05 26.01 1.81
CA ILE A 1 -5.97 26.01 0.79
C ILE A 1 -6.66 25.89 -0.54
N ALA A 2 -6.43 26.83 -1.45
CA ALA A 2 -7.16 26.94 -2.74
C ALA A 2 -6.62 25.93 -3.80
N SER A 3 -5.41 25.41 -3.62
CA SER A 3 -4.82 24.39 -4.51
C SER A 3 -4.04 23.35 -3.70
N PRO A 4 -3.81 22.16 -4.28
CA PRO A 4 -2.95 21.18 -3.64
C PRO A 4 -1.53 21.76 -3.52
N GLY A 5 -0.91 21.57 -2.35
CA GLY A 5 0.49 21.94 -2.18
C GLY A 5 1.40 21.08 -3.06
N PRO A 6 2.64 21.52 -3.36
CA PRO A 6 3.57 20.79 -4.22
C PRO A 6 3.91 19.38 -3.72
N GLY A 7 3.78 19.15 -2.43
CA GLY A 7 4.07 17.85 -1.81
C GLY A 7 3.32 16.67 -2.42
N ASN A 8 2.05 16.85 -2.76
CA ASN A 8 1.26 15.80 -3.40
C ASN A 8 1.77 15.42 -4.80
N TYR A 9 2.14 16.42 -5.60
CA TYR A 9 2.73 16.17 -6.92
C TYR A 9 4.08 15.47 -6.80
N ILE A 10 4.90 15.90 -5.85
CA ILE A 10 6.23 15.34 -5.62
C ILE A 10 6.11 13.86 -5.21
N THR A 11 5.28 13.54 -4.22
CA THR A 11 5.16 12.17 -3.73
C THR A 11 4.60 11.25 -4.82
N MET A 12 3.56 11.67 -5.54
CA MET A 12 2.96 10.87 -6.59
C MET A 12 3.90 10.67 -7.78
N ALA A 13 4.54 11.74 -8.27
CA ALA A 13 5.48 11.64 -9.39
C ALA A 13 6.70 10.78 -9.05
N LYS A 14 7.25 10.90 -7.83
CA LYS A 14 8.35 10.04 -7.37
C LYS A 14 7.94 8.57 -7.26
N ALA A 15 6.73 8.29 -6.78
CA ALA A 15 6.22 6.93 -6.69
C ALA A 15 6.07 6.30 -8.10
N VAL A 16 5.53 7.06 -9.05
CA VAL A 16 5.41 6.59 -10.44
C VAL A 16 6.78 6.40 -11.08
N ALA A 17 7.70 7.33 -10.90
CA ALA A 17 9.08 7.21 -11.42
C ALA A 17 9.80 5.98 -10.83
N SER A 18 9.61 5.70 -9.53
CA SER A 18 10.14 4.50 -8.88
C SER A 18 9.53 3.22 -9.49
N ALA A 19 8.21 3.22 -9.73
CA ALA A 19 7.55 2.08 -10.36
C ALA A 19 8.04 1.86 -11.79
N VAL A 20 8.26 2.93 -12.56
CA VAL A 20 8.85 2.86 -13.91
C VAL A 20 10.26 2.27 -13.87
N SER A 21 11.08 2.68 -12.91
CA SER A 21 12.43 2.13 -12.73
C SER A 21 12.42 0.62 -12.41
N MET A 22 11.41 0.16 -11.67
CA MET A 22 11.30 -1.25 -11.24
C MET A 22 10.64 -2.14 -12.29
N ALA A 23 9.55 -1.68 -12.91
CA ALA A 23 8.67 -2.50 -13.74
C ALA A 23 8.68 -2.13 -15.23
N GLY A 24 9.30 -1.02 -15.58
CA GLY A 24 9.28 -0.45 -16.93
C GLY A 24 8.03 0.41 -17.19
N ILE A 25 8.17 1.36 -18.11
CA ILE A 25 7.12 2.35 -18.40
C ILE A 25 5.85 1.69 -18.94
N GLU A 26 5.97 0.70 -19.82
CA GLU A 26 4.81 0.02 -20.42
C GLU A 26 3.95 -0.70 -19.36
N THR A 27 4.59 -1.35 -18.37
CA THR A 27 3.89 -2.02 -17.28
C THR A 27 3.13 -1.01 -16.42
N VAL A 28 3.72 0.17 -16.16
CA VAL A 28 3.05 1.23 -15.42
C VAL A 28 1.87 1.78 -16.21
N GLN A 29 2.06 2.08 -17.51
CA GLN A 29 1.02 2.64 -18.36
C GLN A 29 -0.20 1.73 -18.53
N LYS A 30 0.02 0.43 -18.72
CA LYS A 30 -1.04 -0.53 -19.01
C LYS A 30 -1.57 -1.26 -17.78
N GLY A 31 -0.72 -1.43 -16.77
CA GLY A 31 -0.99 -2.33 -15.65
C GLY A 31 -1.21 -1.62 -14.31
N SER A 32 -1.15 -0.31 -14.24
CA SER A 32 -1.31 0.37 -12.95
C SER A 32 -2.73 0.90 -12.72
N PHE A 33 -3.07 1.10 -11.45
CA PHE A 33 -4.28 1.80 -10.99
C PHE A 33 -4.00 2.58 -9.71
N ILE A 34 -4.92 3.48 -9.37
CA ILE A 34 -4.81 4.34 -8.19
C ILE A 34 -5.89 3.98 -7.17
N GLN A 35 -5.47 3.80 -5.93
CA GLN A 35 -6.33 3.90 -4.75
C GLN A 35 -6.24 5.33 -4.24
N ALA A 36 -7.25 6.12 -4.55
CA ALA A 36 -7.31 7.52 -4.15
C ALA A 36 -7.45 7.68 -2.64
N HIS A 37 -6.95 8.78 -2.10
CA HIS A 37 -7.30 9.15 -0.73
C HIS A 37 -8.82 9.28 -0.57
N GLY A 38 -9.49 9.89 -1.55
CA GLY A 38 -10.93 9.75 -1.77
C GLY A 38 -11.81 10.10 -0.57
N SER A 39 -11.52 11.19 0.15
CA SER A 39 -12.29 11.61 1.33
C SER A 39 -13.62 12.27 1.00
N SER A 40 -14.05 12.27 -0.25
CA SER A 40 -15.31 12.84 -0.77
C SER A 40 -15.57 14.33 -0.49
N THR A 41 -14.61 15.06 0.07
CA THR A 41 -14.76 16.50 0.19
C THR A 41 -14.55 17.18 -1.17
N PRO A 42 -15.38 18.19 -1.57
CA PRO A 42 -15.29 18.79 -2.91
C PRO A 42 -13.89 19.28 -3.28
N LYS A 43 -13.20 19.94 -2.34
CA LYS A 43 -11.83 20.43 -2.56
C LYS A 43 -10.82 19.29 -2.77
N ASN A 44 -10.97 18.19 -2.03
CA ASN A 44 -10.06 17.05 -2.17
C ASN A 44 -10.27 16.34 -3.51
N CYS A 45 -11.52 16.12 -3.93
CA CYS A 45 -11.81 15.45 -5.20
C CYS A 45 -11.17 16.18 -6.38
N VAL A 46 -11.33 17.50 -6.46
CA VAL A 46 -10.75 18.33 -7.54
C VAL A 46 -9.23 18.32 -7.48
N SER A 47 -8.66 18.51 -6.30
CA SER A 47 -7.19 18.56 -6.12
C SER A 47 -6.54 17.23 -6.45
N GLU A 48 -7.15 16.15 -6.04
CA GLU A 48 -6.59 14.80 -6.21
C GLU A 48 -6.65 14.38 -7.67
N ALA A 49 -7.76 14.63 -8.33
CA ALA A 49 -7.90 14.36 -9.76
C ALA A 49 -6.91 15.19 -10.62
N ASP A 50 -6.70 16.46 -10.30
CA ASP A 50 -5.72 17.30 -10.99
C ASP A 50 -4.28 16.75 -10.85
N ILE A 51 -3.91 16.28 -9.65
CA ILE A 51 -2.60 15.65 -9.43
C ILE A 51 -2.46 14.40 -10.29
N PHE A 52 -3.45 13.52 -10.28
CA PHE A 52 -3.41 12.27 -11.02
C PHE A 52 -3.36 12.52 -12.53
N ASP A 53 -4.17 13.45 -13.04
CA ASP A 53 -4.20 13.78 -14.46
C ASP A 53 -2.85 14.37 -14.94
N ARG A 54 -2.25 15.29 -14.19
CA ARG A 54 -0.94 15.86 -14.55
C ARG A 54 0.19 14.83 -14.48
N VAL A 55 0.16 13.95 -13.49
CA VAL A 55 1.14 12.85 -13.42
C VAL A 55 0.91 11.88 -14.58
N ALA A 56 -0.34 11.54 -14.89
CA ALA A 56 -0.67 10.73 -16.05
C ALA A 56 -0.15 11.35 -17.35
N GLN A 57 -0.30 12.67 -17.51
CA GLN A 57 0.25 13.40 -18.65
C GLN A 57 1.77 13.27 -18.75
N ALA A 58 2.48 13.48 -17.64
CA ALA A 58 3.94 13.44 -17.60
C ALA A 58 4.52 12.06 -17.95
N PHE A 59 3.83 10.98 -17.56
CA PHE A 59 4.25 9.59 -17.84
C PHE A 59 3.51 8.96 -19.02
N SER A 60 2.73 9.75 -19.79
CA SER A 60 1.95 9.29 -20.95
C SER A 60 1.00 8.13 -20.62
N ILE A 61 0.44 8.14 -19.42
CA ILE A 61 -0.59 7.18 -19.00
C ILE A 61 -1.93 7.68 -19.54
N ARG A 62 -2.72 6.80 -20.13
CA ARG A 62 -4.08 7.08 -20.62
C ARG A 62 -5.08 6.23 -19.88
N ASP A 63 -6.27 6.78 -19.69
CA ASP A 63 -7.39 6.07 -19.05
C ASP A 63 -7.00 5.43 -17.71
N TRP A 64 -6.20 6.15 -16.90
CA TRP A 64 -5.64 5.64 -15.66
C TRP A 64 -6.75 5.31 -14.67
N PRO A 65 -6.93 4.03 -14.28
CA PRO A 65 -8.03 3.65 -13.41
C PRO A 65 -7.83 4.19 -11.99
N VAL A 66 -8.89 4.83 -11.46
CA VAL A 66 -8.92 5.40 -10.10
C VAL A 66 -10.11 4.82 -9.33
N THR A 67 -9.85 4.25 -8.17
CA THR A 67 -10.89 3.77 -7.26
C THR A 67 -10.69 4.36 -5.85
N ALA A 68 -11.69 4.26 -4.99
CA ALA A 68 -11.66 4.81 -3.65
C ALA A 68 -12.41 3.92 -2.66
N VAL A 69 -11.68 3.14 -1.88
CA VAL A 69 -12.26 2.20 -0.89
C VAL A 69 -13.09 2.91 0.19
N LYS A 70 -12.78 4.18 0.48
CA LYS A 70 -13.53 4.98 1.45
C LYS A 70 -14.99 5.22 1.07
N SER A 71 -15.34 5.07 -0.20
CA SER A 71 -16.75 5.10 -0.65
C SER A 71 -17.60 4.00 -0.03
N TYR A 72 -16.97 2.93 0.48
CA TYR A 72 -17.62 1.78 1.11
C TYR A 72 -17.40 1.71 2.62
N LEU A 73 -16.18 2.00 3.08
CA LEU A 73 -15.77 1.80 4.46
C LEU A 73 -15.78 3.10 5.30
N GLY A 74 -15.91 4.26 4.65
CA GLY A 74 -15.66 5.54 5.29
C GLY A 74 -14.17 5.79 5.51
N HIS A 75 -13.83 6.78 6.32
CA HIS A 75 -12.45 7.17 6.61
C HIS A 75 -12.04 6.74 8.02
N SER A 76 -11.29 5.67 8.13
CA SER A 76 -10.79 5.11 9.40
C SER A 76 -9.66 5.91 10.06
N LEU A 77 -9.29 7.07 9.51
CA LEU A 77 -8.22 7.98 9.98
C LEU A 77 -6.82 7.33 9.90
N GLY A 78 -6.21 6.99 11.03
CA GLY A 78 -4.89 6.41 11.08
C GLY A 78 -4.69 5.17 10.19
N PRO A 79 -5.52 4.14 10.28
CA PRO A 79 -5.39 2.91 9.48
C PRO A 79 -5.89 3.02 8.03
N ALA A 80 -6.33 4.19 7.56
CA ALA A 80 -6.95 4.35 6.23
C ALA A 80 -6.10 3.86 5.05
N SER A 81 -4.78 3.91 5.16
CA SER A 81 -3.88 3.34 4.14
C SER A 81 -3.85 1.82 4.20
N GLY A 82 -4.11 1.22 5.37
CA GLY A 82 -4.32 -0.23 5.52
C GLY A 82 -5.58 -0.69 4.78
N ASP A 83 -6.69 0.04 4.92
CA ASP A 83 -7.93 -0.23 4.17
C ASP A 83 -7.69 -0.18 2.65
N GLN A 84 -6.95 0.84 2.19
CA GLN A 84 -6.57 0.97 0.78
C GLN A 84 -5.69 -0.20 0.32
N LEU A 85 -4.74 -0.64 1.15
CA LEU A 85 -3.88 -1.80 0.86
C LEU A 85 -4.71 -3.08 0.73
N ILE A 86 -5.62 -3.34 1.66
CA ILE A 86 -6.52 -4.50 1.59
C ILE A 86 -7.34 -4.47 0.30
N GLY A 87 -7.86 -3.29 -0.08
CA GLY A 87 -8.53 -3.10 -1.36
C GLY A 87 -7.66 -3.46 -2.56
N CYS A 88 -6.38 -3.04 -2.57
CA CYS A 88 -5.42 -3.40 -3.62
C CYS A 88 -5.17 -4.91 -3.68
N LEU A 89 -5.00 -5.57 -2.53
CA LEU A 89 -4.82 -7.03 -2.46
C LEU A 89 -6.03 -7.76 -3.02
N GLY A 90 -7.24 -7.25 -2.77
CA GLY A 90 -8.48 -7.76 -3.38
C GLY A 90 -8.46 -7.64 -4.90
N VAL A 91 -8.06 -6.48 -5.45
CA VAL A 91 -7.91 -6.28 -6.90
C VAL A 91 -6.93 -7.28 -7.50
N PHE A 92 -5.76 -7.46 -6.88
CA PHE A 92 -4.76 -8.43 -7.34
C PHE A 92 -5.25 -9.88 -7.31
N ARG A 93 -6.09 -10.22 -6.34
CA ARG A 93 -6.59 -11.59 -6.15
C ARG A 93 -7.73 -11.93 -7.10
N TYR A 94 -8.65 -11.01 -7.29
CA TYR A 94 -9.91 -11.28 -8.00
C TYR A 94 -9.96 -10.71 -9.42
N GLY A 95 -9.03 -9.83 -9.79
CA GLY A 95 -9.02 -9.16 -11.09
C GLY A 95 -10.23 -8.24 -11.30
N ILE A 96 -10.77 -7.70 -10.21
CA ILE A 96 -11.92 -6.78 -10.24
C ILE A 96 -11.49 -5.47 -9.60
N LEU A 97 -11.62 -4.36 -10.33
CA LEU A 97 -11.47 -3.02 -9.79
C LEU A 97 -12.84 -2.52 -9.32
N PRO A 98 -13.03 -2.30 -8.01
CA PRO A 98 -14.30 -1.81 -7.48
C PRO A 98 -14.62 -0.41 -8.01
N GLY A 99 -15.82 -0.22 -8.54
CA GLY A 99 -16.31 1.10 -8.94
C GLY A 99 -16.78 1.92 -7.75
N ILE A 100 -16.88 3.22 -7.90
CA ILE A 100 -17.39 4.15 -6.88
C ILE A 100 -18.93 4.22 -7.00
N LYS A 101 -19.63 3.19 -6.51
CA LYS A 101 -21.09 3.02 -6.65
C LYS A 101 -21.92 3.96 -5.78
N SER A 102 -21.28 4.67 -4.84
CA SER A 102 -21.93 5.61 -3.94
C SER A 102 -22.35 6.93 -4.61
N VAL A 103 -21.97 7.15 -5.87
CA VAL A 103 -22.30 8.33 -6.65
C VAL A 103 -22.90 7.93 -8.00
N SER A 104 -23.78 8.78 -8.55
CA SER A 104 -24.43 8.56 -9.85
C SER A 104 -23.65 9.14 -11.03
N HIS A 105 -22.75 10.09 -10.77
CA HIS A 105 -21.97 10.77 -11.80
C HIS A 105 -20.69 11.35 -11.23
N ILE A 106 -19.74 11.64 -12.08
CA ILE A 106 -18.50 12.37 -11.74
C ILE A 106 -18.85 13.86 -11.74
N ALA A 107 -18.46 14.57 -10.67
CA ALA A 107 -18.71 16.00 -10.56
C ALA A 107 -18.00 16.77 -11.71
N PRO A 108 -18.64 17.78 -12.34
CA PRO A 108 -18.07 18.48 -13.50
C PRO A 108 -16.73 19.16 -13.25
N GLN A 109 -16.41 19.46 -11.98
CA GLN A 109 -15.16 20.10 -11.58
C GLN A 109 -13.97 19.13 -11.50
N VAL A 110 -14.23 17.83 -11.56
CA VAL A 110 -13.19 16.79 -11.49
C VAL A 110 -12.55 16.64 -12.86
N ASN A 111 -11.27 16.99 -12.95
CA ASN A 111 -10.50 16.76 -14.18
C ASN A 111 -10.18 15.27 -14.33
N ASN A 112 -10.80 14.65 -15.30
CA ASN A 112 -10.61 13.22 -15.60
C ASN A 112 -10.19 12.98 -17.06
N ALA A 113 -9.53 13.94 -17.69
CA ALA A 113 -9.17 13.84 -19.11
C ALA A 113 -8.29 12.61 -19.45
N ARG A 114 -7.50 12.12 -18.48
CA ARG A 114 -6.62 10.95 -18.60
C ARG A 114 -6.93 9.88 -17.55
N LEU A 115 -8.05 10.03 -16.83
CA LEU A 115 -8.44 9.15 -15.73
C LEU A 115 -9.73 8.41 -16.09
N THR A 116 -9.80 7.16 -15.71
CA THR A 116 -11.04 6.39 -15.69
C THR A 116 -11.48 6.21 -14.25
N ILE A 117 -12.60 6.83 -13.87
CA ILE A 117 -13.22 6.72 -12.55
C ILE A 117 -14.47 5.86 -12.70
N PRO A 118 -14.37 4.53 -12.50
CA PRO A 118 -15.50 3.66 -12.73
C PRO A 118 -16.58 3.85 -11.67
N LEU A 119 -17.84 3.91 -12.09
CA LEU A 119 -19.01 3.95 -11.20
C LEU A 119 -19.61 2.55 -10.98
N GLN A 120 -19.11 1.56 -11.71
CA GLN A 120 -19.45 0.13 -11.60
C GLN A 120 -18.17 -0.68 -11.53
N ASP A 121 -18.26 -1.89 -11.00
CA ASP A 121 -17.10 -2.79 -10.94
C ASP A 121 -16.60 -3.13 -12.35
N CYS A 122 -15.29 -3.04 -12.52
CA CYS A 122 -14.63 -3.33 -13.80
C CYS A 122 -13.80 -4.61 -13.65
N LYS A 123 -14.08 -5.59 -14.53
CA LYS A 123 -13.20 -6.75 -14.67
C LYS A 123 -11.94 -6.32 -15.41
N LEU A 124 -10.80 -6.60 -14.82
CA LEU A 124 -9.50 -6.28 -15.42
C LEU A 124 -9.09 -7.33 -16.43
N GLU A 125 -8.47 -6.87 -17.52
CA GLU A 125 -7.88 -7.72 -18.54
C GLU A 125 -6.50 -8.23 -18.14
N GLU A 126 -5.97 -9.18 -18.89
CA GLU A 126 -4.63 -9.68 -18.65
C GLU A 126 -3.57 -8.57 -18.80
N GLY A 127 -2.71 -8.44 -17.81
CA GLY A 127 -1.70 -7.38 -17.77
C GLY A 127 -2.15 -6.12 -17.03
N GLN A 128 -3.45 -5.96 -16.78
CA GLN A 128 -3.98 -4.88 -15.93
C GLN A 128 -3.91 -5.24 -14.43
N GLY A 129 -4.02 -4.23 -13.58
CA GLY A 129 -4.06 -4.42 -12.12
C GLY A 129 -2.79 -5.03 -11.53
N GLN A 130 -1.62 -4.71 -12.08
CA GLN A 130 -0.34 -5.25 -11.59
C GLN A 130 0.37 -4.33 -10.62
N ILE A 131 0.08 -3.04 -10.65
CA ILE A 131 0.70 -2.02 -9.80
C ILE A 131 -0.40 -1.13 -9.23
N ALA A 132 -0.44 -0.99 -7.93
CA ALA A 132 -1.34 -0.07 -7.25
C ALA A 132 -0.56 1.11 -6.67
N PHE A 133 -1.06 2.33 -6.89
CA PHE A 133 -0.60 3.53 -6.22
C PHE A 133 -1.58 3.90 -5.12
N ILE A 134 -1.15 3.85 -3.87
CA ILE A 134 -1.95 4.24 -2.72
C ILE A 134 -1.63 5.70 -2.40
N ASN A 135 -2.57 6.60 -2.67
CA ASN A 135 -2.42 8.01 -2.31
C ASN A 135 -3.03 8.26 -0.94
N SER A 136 -2.30 8.94 -0.07
CA SER A 136 -2.74 9.27 1.28
C SER A 136 -2.41 10.71 1.63
N LYS A 137 -3.34 11.37 2.28
CA LYS A 137 -3.22 12.75 2.74
C LYS A 137 -3.59 12.84 4.21
N GLY A 138 -2.80 13.56 4.98
CA GLY A 138 -3.05 13.85 6.38
C GLY A 138 -3.27 15.34 6.64
N PHE A 139 -3.86 15.66 7.78
CA PHE A 139 -3.99 17.04 8.23
C PHE A 139 -2.60 17.69 8.37
N GLY A 140 -2.54 19.00 8.15
CA GLY A 140 -1.28 19.74 8.21
C GLY A 140 -0.39 19.62 6.95
N GLY A 141 -0.91 19.09 5.85
CA GLY A 141 -0.19 19.02 4.57
C GLY A 141 0.69 17.77 4.42
N ASN A 142 0.53 16.78 5.27
CA ASN A 142 1.23 15.50 5.13
C ASN A 142 0.71 14.74 3.91
N ASN A 143 1.63 14.23 3.08
CA ASN A 143 1.31 13.51 1.87
C ASN A 143 2.22 12.29 1.74
N ALA A 144 1.63 11.17 1.34
CA ALA A 144 2.38 9.96 1.04
C ALA A 144 1.75 9.24 -0.17
N THR A 145 2.59 8.64 -0.99
CA THR A 145 2.16 7.74 -2.05
C THR A 145 2.96 6.45 -1.95
N GLY A 146 2.26 5.37 -1.67
CA GLY A 146 2.83 4.01 -1.64
C GLY A 146 2.68 3.32 -2.99
N VAL A 147 3.62 2.45 -3.33
CA VAL A 147 3.54 1.57 -4.50
C VAL A 147 3.42 0.14 -4.03
N VAL A 148 2.43 -0.58 -4.54
CA VAL A 148 2.22 -1.99 -4.24
C VAL A 148 2.23 -2.77 -5.54
N TYR A 149 3.04 -3.81 -5.58
CA TYR A 149 3.17 -4.66 -6.76
C TYR A 149 2.41 -5.97 -6.58
N SER A 150 1.79 -6.44 -7.65
CA SER A 150 1.06 -7.70 -7.63
C SER A 150 1.96 -8.90 -7.32
N PRO A 151 1.42 -9.98 -6.76
CA PRO A 151 2.15 -11.22 -6.59
C PRO A 151 2.76 -11.76 -7.89
N LYS A 152 2.10 -11.53 -9.03
CA LYS A 152 2.58 -11.95 -10.36
C LYS A 152 3.93 -11.28 -10.68
N LEU A 153 4.00 -9.94 -10.60
CA LEU A 153 5.25 -9.19 -10.82
C LEU A 153 6.32 -9.56 -9.80
N THR A 154 5.96 -9.60 -8.53
CA THR A 154 6.89 -9.91 -7.45
C THR A 154 7.50 -11.30 -7.63
N HIS A 155 6.71 -12.29 -8.00
CA HIS A 155 7.21 -13.64 -8.27
C HIS A 155 8.17 -13.69 -9.48
N GLN A 156 7.89 -12.93 -10.54
CA GLN A 156 8.80 -12.82 -11.68
C GLN A 156 10.17 -12.25 -11.27
N TRP A 157 10.16 -11.18 -10.45
CA TRP A 157 11.40 -10.57 -9.96
C TRP A 157 12.16 -11.45 -9.00
N LEU A 158 11.48 -12.17 -8.11
CA LEU A 158 12.11 -13.12 -7.20
C LEU A 158 12.78 -14.28 -7.96
N ARG A 159 12.10 -14.82 -8.98
CA ARG A 159 12.70 -15.84 -9.86
C ARG A 159 13.94 -15.32 -10.57
N LYS A 160 13.84 -14.13 -11.16
CA LYS A 160 14.97 -13.51 -11.87
C LYS A 160 16.16 -13.27 -10.95
N ARG A 161 15.89 -12.85 -9.70
CA ARG A 161 16.95 -12.49 -8.73
C ARG A 161 17.61 -13.70 -8.09
N TYR A 162 16.83 -14.71 -7.73
CA TYR A 162 17.31 -15.83 -6.90
C TYR A 162 17.37 -17.17 -7.63
N GLY A 163 16.86 -17.25 -8.85
CA GLY A 163 16.78 -18.47 -9.64
C GLY A 163 15.59 -19.37 -9.28
N GLU A 164 15.27 -20.29 -10.16
CA GLU A 164 14.07 -21.14 -10.03
C GLU A 164 14.11 -22.07 -8.82
N THR A 165 15.29 -22.67 -8.51
CA THR A 165 15.43 -23.60 -7.38
C THR A 165 15.12 -22.92 -6.03
N VAL A 166 15.70 -21.74 -5.78
CA VAL A 166 15.46 -20.97 -4.55
C VAL A 166 14.01 -20.52 -4.47
N PHE A 167 13.46 -20.09 -5.60
CA PHE A 167 12.06 -19.68 -5.67
C PHE A 167 11.09 -20.84 -5.41
N ALA A 168 11.34 -22.04 -5.95
CA ALA A 168 10.55 -23.23 -5.70
C ALA A 168 10.57 -23.64 -4.21
N ASN A 169 11.74 -23.59 -3.57
CA ASN A 169 11.88 -23.83 -2.13
C ASN A 169 11.10 -22.80 -1.29
N TYR A 170 11.14 -21.52 -1.68
CA TYR A 170 10.31 -20.49 -1.06
C TYR A 170 8.81 -20.81 -1.19
N GLN A 171 8.35 -21.18 -2.38
CA GLN A 171 6.96 -21.52 -2.61
C GLN A 171 6.51 -22.74 -1.79
N GLN A 172 7.38 -23.72 -1.63
CA GLN A 172 7.07 -24.91 -0.81
C GLN A 172 6.87 -24.53 0.66
N ARG A 173 7.77 -23.71 1.23
CA ARG A 173 7.63 -23.20 2.61
C ARG A 173 6.40 -22.31 2.78
N ASN A 174 6.14 -21.43 1.81
CA ASN A 174 4.99 -20.56 1.84
C ASN A 174 3.66 -21.31 1.81
N ARG A 175 3.59 -22.46 1.11
CA ARG A 175 2.39 -23.32 1.16
C ARG A 175 2.09 -23.84 2.57
N GLN A 176 3.13 -24.16 3.33
CA GLN A 176 2.96 -24.59 4.72
C GLN A 176 2.42 -23.46 5.60
N VAL A 177 3.00 -22.25 5.49
CA VAL A 177 2.53 -21.05 6.20
C VAL A 177 1.06 -20.74 5.86
N ARG A 178 0.71 -20.81 4.58
CA ARG A 178 -0.68 -20.59 4.14
C ARG A 178 -1.65 -21.63 4.68
N ARG A 179 -1.25 -22.90 4.78
CA ARG A 179 -2.09 -23.94 5.39
C ARG A 179 -2.36 -23.64 6.86
N GLN A 180 -1.34 -23.22 7.61
CA GLN A 180 -1.49 -22.84 9.01
C GLN A 180 -2.39 -21.61 9.18
N ALA A 181 -2.20 -20.57 8.35
CA ALA A 181 -3.05 -19.39 8.37
C ALA A 181 -4.51 -19.72 8.04
N ASN A 182 -4.76 -20.55 7.03
CA ASN A 182 -6.11 -20.98 6.66
C ASN A 182 -6.75 -21.81 7.78
N ALA A 183 -6.01 -22.71 8.42
CA ALA A 183 -6.52 -23.51 9.54
C ALA A 183 -6.89 -22.63 10.74
N TYR A 184 -6.08 -21.61 11.04
CA TYR A 184 -6.38 -20.64 12.07
C TYR A 184 -7.66 -19.84 11.75
N ASP A 185 -7.79 -19.37 10.52
CA ASP A 185 -8.93 -18.58 10.05
C ASP A 185 -10.24 -19.42 10.06
N GLU A 186 -10.15 -20.69 9.66
CA GLU A 186 -11.27 -21.64 9.72
C GLU A 186 -11.72 -21.89 11.17
N ALA A 187 -10.80 -22.18 12.08
CA ALA A 187 -11.10 -22.37 13.49
C ALA A 187 -11.74 -21.11 14.09
N ALA A 188 -11.20 -19.93 13.78
CA ALA A 188 -11.76 -18.65 14.22
C ALA A 188 -13.20 -18.44 13.69
N SER A 189 -13.46 -18.82 12.45
CA SER A 189 -14.80 -18.73 11.83
C SER A 189 -15.82 -19.67 12.49
N GLN A 190 -15.36 -20.74 13.09
CA GLN A 190 -16.17 -21.71 13.84
C GLN A 190 -16.31 -21.35 15.32
N GLY A 191 -15.75 -20.24 15.76
CA GLY A 191 -15.77 -19.78 17.15
C GLY A 191 -14.65 -20.35 18.01
N GLU A 192 -13.72 -21.12 17.45
CA GLU A 192 -12.55 -21.69 18.12
C GLU A 192 -11.34 -20.72 18.01
N LEU A 193 -11.53 -19.49 18.46
CA LEU A 193 -10.50 -18.45 18.36
C LEU A 193 -9.39 -18.70 19.39
N ASN A 194 -8.21 -19.09 18.92
CA ASN A 194 -7.00 -19.10 19.74
C ASN A 194 -6.30 -17.74 19.63
N VAL A 195 -6.52 -16.88 20.61
CA VAL A 195 -5.93 -15.53 20.65
C VAL A 195 -4.41 -15.63 20.82
N ILE A 196 -3.67 -15.22 19.78
CA ILE A 196 -2.20 -15.24 19.78
C ILE A 196 -1.66 -14.15 20.71
N TYR A 197 -2.20 -12.94 20.62
CA TYR A 197 -1.83 -11.82 21.48
C TYR A 197 -2.73 -11.75 22.71
N ARG A 198 -2.14 -11.86 23.88
CA ARG A 198 -2.85 -11.76 25.16
C ARG A 198 -2.35 -10.52 25.90
N PHE A 199 -3.12 -9.46 25.83
CA PHE A 199 -2.78 -8.20 26.49
C PHE A 199 -2.52 -8.42 27.99
N GLY A 200 -1.38 -7.93 28.50
CA GLY A 200 -0.99 -8.03 29.90
C GLY A 200 -0.58 -9.42 30.41
N GLN A 201 -0.63 -10.47 29.57
CA GLN A 201 -0.29 -11.84 30.00
C GLN A 201 1.06 -12.36 29.44
N GLN A 202 1.61 -11.71 28.44
CA GLN A 202 2.87 -12.09 27.78
C GLN A 202 3.78 -10.87 27.60
N GLY A 203 3.50 -9.82 28.33
CA GLY A 203 4.30 -8.59 28.32
C GLY A 203 5.63 -8.78 29.04
N ILE A 204 6.64 -8.10 28.59
CA ILE A 204 7.89 -7.91 29.30
C ILE A 204 7.58 -6.92 30.42
N ASN A 205 7.91 -7.25 31.67
CA ASN A 205 7.80 -6.27 32.75
C ASN A 205 8.83 -5.18 32.54
N GLU A 206 8.41 -3.93 32.67
CA GLU A 206 9.31 -2.78 32.50
C GLU A 206 10.52 -2.83 33.44
N GLU A 207 10.33 -3.41 34.64
CA GLU A 207 11.38 -3.62 35.63
C GLU A 207 12.49 -4.59 35.20
N ASP A 208 12.17 -5.49 34.26
CA ASP A 208 13.13 -6.45 33.71
C ASP A 208 13.95 -5.86 32.56
N ILE A 209 13.58 -4.69 32.03
CA ILE A 209 14.32 -3.97 31.00
C ILE A 209 15.52 -3.26 31.67
N LYS A 210 16.72 -3.64 31.29
CA LYS A 210 17.96 -3.01 31.77
C LYS A 210 18.49 -2.05 30.71
N ILE A 211 18.72 -0.81 31.15
CA ILE A 211 19.27 0.26 30.31
C ILE A 211 20.55 0.72 30.95
N ASP A 212 21.64 0.72 30.20
CA ASP A 212 22.94 1.25 30.61
C ASP A 212 23.56 2.11 29.51
N MET A 213 24.79 2.57 29.71
CA MET A 213 25.48 3.42 28.72
C MET A 213 25.79 2.74 27.40
N ASN A 214 25.74 1.41 27.34
CA ASN A 214 26.13 0.65 26.15
C ASN A 214 24.94 0.15 25.35
N GLY A 215 23.74 0.05 25.97
CA GLY A 215 22.56 -0.46 25.30
C GLY A 215 21.39 -0.78 26.21
N ILE A 216 20.46 -1.53 25.61
CA ILE A 216 19.25 -2.00 26.28
C ILE A 216 19.21 -3.53 26.22
N THR A 217 19.02 -4.18 27.35
CA THR A 217 18.76 -5.62 27.46
C THR A 217 17.29 -5.83 27.75
N ILE A 218 16.61 -6.59 26.90
CA ILE A 218 15.18 -6.89 27.01
C ILE A 218 15.03 -8.41 27.16
N PRO A 219 14.29 -8.92 28.14
CA PRO A 219 14.03 -10.35 28.29
C PRO A 219 13.44 -10.96 27.00
N GLY A 220 13.95 -12.09 26.57
CA GLY A 220 13.50 -12.77 25.35
C GLY A 220 14.16 -12.31 24.05
N PHE A 221 14.98 -11.27 24.08
CA PHE A 221 15.82 -10.88 22.96
C PHE A 221 17.17 -11.62 23.05
N GLU A 222 17.57 -12.27 21.93
CA GLU A 222 18.84 -13.03 21.90
C GLU A 222 20.07 -12.15 22.09
N LYS A 223 19.98 -10.88 21.69
CA LYS A 223 21.09 -9.93 21.75
C LYS A 223 20.62 -8.60 22.34
N PRO A 224 21.45 -7.94 23.16
CA PRO A 224 21.18 -6.57 23.58
C PRO A 224 21.08 -5.62 22.39
N ILE A 225 20.25 -4.60 22.51
CA ILE A 225 20.19 -3.49 21.58
C ILE A 225 21.32 -2.53 21.94
N THR A 226 22.36 -2.46 21.14
CA THR A 226 23.51 -1.57 21.36
C THR A 226 23.26 -0.20 20.76
N TYR A 227 23.76 0.85 21.42
CA TYR A 227 23.74 2.19 20.85
C TYR A 227 24.90 2.34 19.85
N ALA A 228 24.64 3.08 18.78
CA ALA A 228 25.71 3.50 17.88
C ALA A 228 26.52 4.59 18.60
N THR A 229 27.71 4.23 19.09
CA THR A 229 28.62 5.17 19.80
C THR A 229 29.73 5.72 18.91
N ASP A 230 29.79 5.28 17.66
CA ASP A 230 30.76 5.80 16.70
C ASP A 230 30.49 7.27 16.41
N LYS A 231 31.54 8.09 16.48
CA LYS A 231 31.44 9.49 16.09
C LYS A 231 30.98 9.59 14.62
N GLN A 232 29.77 10.09 14.41
CA GLN A 232 29.26 10.36 13.05
C GLN A 232 30.08 11.46 12.35
N TYR A 233 30.72 12.29 13.15
CA TYR A 233 31.53 13.44 12.69
C TYR A 233 32.84 13.42 13.45
N PRO A 234 33.89 12.76 12.94
CA PRO A 234 35.18 12.61 13.61
C PRO A 234 35.90 13.96 13.82
N ASP A 235 35.45 15.01 13.15
CA ASP A 235 36.05 16.35 13.17
C ASP A 235 35.59 17.22 14.36
N PHE A 236 34.64 16.73 15.20
CA PHE A 236 34.13 17.42 16.39
C PHE A 236 34.63 16.77 17.68
#